data_c12744d10f2b0b7d6f2f71495a608e0e
#
_entry.id   c12744d10f2b0b7d6f2f71495a608e0e
#
_cell.length_a   1.000
_cell.length_b   1.000
_cell.length_c   1.000
_cell.angle_alpha   90.00
_cell.angle_beta   90.00
_cell.angle_gamma   90.00
#
_symmetry.space_group_name_H-M   'P 1'
#
loop_
_entity.id
_entity.type
_entity.pdbx_description
1 polymer ?
#
loop_
_entity_poly.entity_id
_entity_poly.type
_entity_poly.pdbx_seq_one_letter_code
_entity_poly.pdbx_strand_id
1 'polypeptide(L)'
;MCPPGVDQTMRSAQQWLLYAPELEQRHSFTKADDGWGTKFTQIISGNGSFDAWELLARPAADSAMQVNNANNDCRRGWFDLLSNELIDMVLKHISEDSVDMMALGLTCEGFWELVSQHIHRTFLKSAAPWANTPIILQGSYATELPESMLMSPAVTKAAEGSSMRISVARKLFWAGWSFDRPKTVAEIEDEWRNAADLHRESSRIPKDRWSQIETQLGSSYLLTKDQTWVLRNLTTKEVVSSQERTTRRGKTSTGTTFEDVLLMKTFWTTHPQYALDDDTECHPSNWAGHCFDIVTEKVHDVKAGEGWRDVTAEVEKEVEAWKKIKS
;
A
#
# COMPACT_ATOMS: atom_id res chain seq x y z
N MET A 1 19.36 22.47 -12.25
CA MET A 1 20.51 23.08 -12.96
C MET A 1 21.73 22.92 -12.09
N CYS A 2 22.81 22.30 -12.61
CA CYS A 2 24.08 22.38 -11.94
C CYS A 2 24.55 23.83 -11.96
N PRO A 3 25.28 24.31 -10.93
CA PRO A 3 25.90 25.61 -10.94
C PRO A 3 26.82 25.77 -12.18
N PRO A 4 26.94 26.95 -12.76
CA PRO A 4 27.87 27.19 -13.85
C PRO A 4 29.29 26.75 -13.44
N GLY A 5 29.93 25.90 -14.26
CA GLY A 5 31.28 25.39 -14.00
C GLY A 5 31.36 24.01 -13.35
N VAL A 6 30.24 23.39 -13.00
CA VAL A 6 30.23 21.96 -12.59
C VAL A 6 30.15 21.11 -13.84
N ASP A 7 31.10 20.20 -14.02
CA ASP A 7 31.12 19.23 -15.10
C ASP A 7 29.84 18.38 -15.07
N GLN A 8 29.11 18.42 -16.17
CA GLN A 8 27.86 17.66 -16.30
C GLN A 8 28.06 16.12 -16.22
N THR A 9 29.28 15.67 -16.49
CA THR A 9 29.67 14.25 -16.36
C THR A 9 29.82 13.81 -14.91
N MET A 10 29.81 14.72 -13.94
CA MET A 10 29.89 14.46 -12.50
C MET A 10 28.52 14.43 -11.79
N ARG A 11 27.40 14.28 -12.51
CA ARG A 11 26.09 14.16 -11.89
C ARG A 11 26.00 12.83 -11.15
N SER A 12 25.59 12.88 -9.89
CA SER A 12 25.22 11.68 -9.14
C SER A 12 23.99 11.02 -9.76
N ALA A 13 23.87 9.70 -9.59
CA ALA A 13 22.65 8.98 -9.93
C ALA A 13 21.42 9.65 -9.32
N GLN A 14 20.28 9.58 -9.99
CA GLN A 14 19.03 10.12 -9.48
C GLN A 14 18.61 9.38 -8.20
N GLN A 15 18.02 10.13 -7.30
CA GLN A 15 17.26 9.59 -6.17
C GLN A 15 15.82 9.37 -6.59
N TRP A 16 15.19 8.34 -6.05
CA TRP A 16 13.86 7.94 -6.44
C TRP A 16 12.91 7.93 -5.26
N LEU A 17 11.68 8.37 -5.50
CA LEU A 17 10.61 8.39 -4.53
C LEU A 17 9.34 7.84 -5.15
N LEU A 18 8.79 6.79 -4.55
CA LEU A 18 7.46 6.28 -4.86
C LEU A 18 6.46 6.91 -3.90
N TYR A 19 5.45 7.57 -4.43
CA TYR A 19 4.47 8.27 -3.60
C TYR A 19 3.12 8.45 -4.27
N ALA A 20 2.10 8.68 -3.43
CA ALA A 20 0.75 9.04 -3.79
C ALA A 20 0.50 10.49 -3.36
N PRO A 21 0.67 11.49 -4.25
CA PRO A 21 0.71 12.91 -3.87
C PRO A 21 -0.63 13.43 -3.34
N GLU A 22 -1.76 12.88 -3.79
CA GLU A 22 -3.09 13.28 -3.32
C GLU A 22 -3.39 12.88 -1.89
N LEU A 23 -2.72 11.82 -1.41
CA LEU A 23 -2.83 11.35 -0.04
C LEU A 23 -1.75 11.94 0.87
N GLU A 24 -0.78 12.67 0.30
CA GLU A 24 0.44 13.09 0.99
C GLU A 24 1.14 11.88 1.66
N GLN A 25 1.20 10.75 0.93
CA GLN A 25 1.80 9.52 1.40
C GLN A 25 2.95 9.07 0.48
N ARG A 26 3.98 8.50 1.09
CA ARG A 26 5.13 7.92 0.39
C ARG A 26 5.40 6.49 0.82
N HIS A 27 6.12 5.76 -0.03
CA HIS A 27 6.73 4.49 0.32
C HIS A 27 8.23 4.68 0.59
N SER A 28 8.74 4.09 1.67
CA SER A 28 10.16 4.06 1.98
C SER A 28 10.75 2.73 1.53
N PHE A 29 11.71 2.76 0.61
CA PHE A 29 12.38 1.56 0.11
C PHE A 29 13.46 1.03 1.05
N THR A 30 13.89 1.81 2.02
CA THR A 30 14.91 1.43 3.01
C THR A 30 14.38 1.58 4.42
N LYS A 31 14.81 0.69 5.34
CA LYS A 31 14.49 0.81 6.77
C LYS A 31 15.18 1.99 7.44
N ALA A 32 16.30 2.43 6.89
CA ALA A 32 17.01 3.63 7.28
C ALA A 32 16.77 4.68 6.19
N ASP A 33 15.95 5.67 6.48
CA ASP A 33 15.83 6.89 5.65
C ASP A 33 17.14 7.68 5.83
N ASP A 34 18.17 7.32 5.08
CA ASP A 34 19.48 7.96 5.13
C ASP A 34 19.46 9.41 4.62
N GLY A 35 18.27 9.97 4.36
CA GLY A 35 18.06 11.34 3.91
C GLY A 35 18.59 11.66 2.49
N TRP A 36 19.22 10.68 1.83
CA TRP A 36 19.86 10.84 0.52
C TRP A 36 19.10 10.19 -0.63
N GLY A 37 17.98 9.50 -0.35
CA GLY A 37 17.18 8.79 -1.34
C GLY A 37 17.74 7.43 -1.73
N THR A 38 16.89 6.65 -2.40
CA THR A 38 17.23 5.29 -2.81
C THR A 38 17.63 5.31 -4.29
N LYS A 39 18.76 4.68 -4.62
CA LYS A 39 19.17 4.48 -6.00
C LYS A 39 18.25 3.49 -6.69
N PHE A 40 17.99 3.69 -7.98
CA PHE A 40 17.09 2.84 -8.74
C PHE A 40 17.53 1.38 -8.76
N THR A 41 18.83 1.14 -8.87
CA THR A 41 19.42 -0.22 -8.78
C THR A 41 19.11 -0.91 -7.45
N GLN A 42 19.05 -0.18 -6.34
CA GLN A 42 18.66 -0.71 -5.03
C GLN A 42 17.16 -1.05 -4.98
N ILE A 43 16.31 -0.23 -5.60
CA ILE A 43 14.86 -0.46 -5.69
C ILE A 43 14.59 -1.77 -6.43
N ILE A 44 15.19 -1.92 -7.64
CA ILE A 44 14.97 -3.11 -8.47
C ILE A 44 15.66 -4.36 -7.90
N SER A 45 16.78 -4.21 -7.15
CA SER A 45 17.49 -5.37 -6.59
C SER A 45 16.78 -6.06 -5.43
N GLY A 46 15.60 -5.56 -5.04
CA GLY A 46 14.84 -6.12 -3.94
C GLY A 46 15.40 -5.80 -2.55
N ASN A 47 16.41 -4.90 -2.48
CA ASN A 47 16.88 -4.36 -1.19
C ASN A 47 15.87 -3.36 -0.60
N GLY A 48 14.89 -2.92 -1.38
CA GLY A 48 13.75 -2.14 -0.93
C GLY A 48 12.48 -3.00 -0.95
N SER A 49 11.87 -3.23 0.20
CA SER A 49 10.63 -3.99 0.30
C SER A 49 9.42 -3.13 -0.09
N PHE A 50 9.11 -3.06 -1.38
CA PHE A 50 7.82 -2.56 -1.84
C PHE A 50 6.83 -3.73 -1.84
N ASP A 51 5.69 -3.57 -1.20
CA ASP A 51 4.61 -4.56 -1.19
C ASP A 51 3.36 -3.94 -1.84
N ALA A 52 3.19 -4.24 -3.12
CA ALA A 52 2.05 -3.77 -3.90
C ALA A 52 0.71 -4.28 -3.35
N TRP A 53 0.73 -5.46 -2.74
CA TRP A 53 -0.46 -6.06 -2.16
C TRP A 53 -0.96 -5.29 -0.95
N GLU A 54 -0.07 -4.87 -0.06
CA GLU A 54 -0.44 -4.05 1.11
C GLU A 54 -1.03 -2.70 0.70
N LEU A 55 -0.54 -2.12 -0.39
CA LEU A 55 -0.94 -0.78 -0.81
C LEU A 55 -2.16 -0.75 -1.74
N LEU A 56 -2.38 -1.79 -2.54
CA LEU A 56 -3.33 -1.74 -3.65
C LEU A 56 -4.36 -2.88 -3.65
N ALA A 57 -4.11 -3.99 -2.91
CA ALA A 57 -5.02 -5.13 -2.98
C ALA A 57 -6.29 -4.89 -2.16
N ARG A 58 -7.40 -4.79 -2.87
CA ARG A 58 -8.73 -4.69 -2.25
C ARG A 58 -9.13 -6.04 -1.66
N PRO A 59 -9.71 -6.07 -0.46
CA PRO A 59 -10.25 -7.29 0.11
C PRO A 59 -11.23 -7.97 -0.86
N ALA A 60 -11.15 -9.30 -0.95
CA ALA A 60 -12.11 -10.06 -1.74
C ALA A 60 -13.54 -9.84 -1.21
N ALA A 61 -14.53 -9.76 -2.10
CA ALA A 61 -15.92 -9.48 -1.72
C ALA A 61 -16.50 -10.52 -0.72
N ASP A 62 -16.01 -11.75 -0.78
CA ASP A 62 -16.42 -12.85 0.11
C ASP A 62 -15.66 -12.79 1.47
N SER A 63 -14.70 -11.88 1.64
CA SER A 63 -13.98 -11.63 2.89
C SER A 63 -14.82 -10.85 3.90
N ALA A 64 -16.03 -10.40 3.53
CA ALA A 64 -17.01 -10.01 4.51
C ALA A 64 -17.20 -11.20 5.44
N MET A 65 -16.54 -11.16 6.60
CA MET A 65 -16.62 -12.16 7.63
C MET A 65 -18.06 -12.64 7.68
N GLN A 66 -18.27 -13.92 7.51
CA GLN A 66 -19.33 -14.57 8.23
C GLN A 66 -19.02 -14.32 9.71
N VAL A 67 -19.37 -13.11 10.18
CA VAL A 67 -19.63 -12.89 11.59
C VAL A 67 -20.68 -13.95 11.86
N ASN A 68 -20.22 -15.09 12.35
CA ASN A 68 -21.13 -16.09 12.87
C ASN A 68 -22.04 -15.29 13.80
N ASN A 69 -23.29 -15.15 13.43
CA ASN A 69 -24.36 -14.75 14.34
C ASN A 69 -24.43 -15.83 15.42
N ALA A 70 -23.34 -15.89 16.21
CA ALA A 70 -23.27 -16.70 17.40
C ALA A 70 -24.33 -16.10 18.31
N ASN A 71 -25.25 -16.93 18.65
CA ASN A 71 -26.38 -16.73 19.54
C ASN A 71 -26.22 -15.51 20.43
N ASN A 72 -27.12 -14.53 20.30
CA ASN A 72 -27.25 -13.30 21.07
C ASN A 72 -27.48 -13.50 22.60
N ASP A 73 -27.12 -14.63 23.14
CA ASP A 73 -27.27 -14.96 24.57
C ASP A 73 -26.04 -14.67 25.41
N CYS A 74 -25.01 -14.07 24.82
CA CYS A 74 -23.80 -13.66 25.55
C CYS A 74 -24.11 -12.47 26.48
N ARG A 75 -24.31 -12.75 27.74
CA ARG A 75 -24.56 -11.76 28.78
C ARG A 75 -23.36 -10.84 28.94
N ARG A 76 -23.59 -9.53 28.78
CA ARG A 76 -22.59 -8.46 28.99
C ARG A 76 -22.65 -7.93 30.44
N GLY A 77 -23.33 -8.62 31.32
CA GLY A 77 -23.52 -8.20 32.71
C GLY A 77 -24.35 -6.90 32.80
N TRP A 78 -23.87 -5.92 33.58
CA TRP A 78 -24.54 -4.63 33.71
C TRP A 78 -24.69 -3.85 32.41
N PHE A 79 -23.85 -4.12 31.41
CA PHE A 79 -23.92 -3.48 30.09
C PHE A 79 -25.12 -3.95 29.24
N ASP A 80 -25.79 -5.05 29.62
CA ASP A 80 -27.04 -5.48 28.97
C ASP A 80 -28.18 -4.46 29.16
N LEU A 81 -28.02 -3.53 30.11
CA LEU A 81 -28.95 -2.43 30.34
C LEU A 81 -28.73 -1.25 29.39
N LEU A 82 -27.61 -1.21 28.70
CA LEU A 82 -27.30 -0.17 27.70
C LEU A 82 -27.81 -0.59 26.33
N SER A 83 -28.33 0.37 25.60
CA SER A 83 -28.63 0.15 24.18
C SER A 83 -27.35 -0.03 23.37
N ASN A 84 -27.42 -0.69 22.22
CA ASN A 84 -26.26 -0.89 21.35
C ASN A 84 -25.64 0.43 20.92
N GLU A 85 -26.43 1.50 20.74
CA GLU A 85 -25.95 2.82 20.39
C GLU A 85 -25.05 3.42 21.47
N LEU A 86 -25.41 3.22 22.74
CA LEU A 86 -24.58 3.67 23.85
C LEU A 86 -23.29 2.87 23.97
N ILE A 87 -23.36 1.57 23.70
CA ILE A 87 -22.17 0.71 23.65
C ILE A 87 -21.26 1.16 22.50
N ASP A 88 -21.80 1.44 21.31
CA ASP A 88 -21.05 1.96 20.17
C ASP A 88 -20.39 3.32 20.49
N MET A 89 -21.05 4.18 21.25
CA MET A 89 -20.45 5.45 21.71
C MET A 89 -19.28 5.21 22.66
N VAL A 90 -19.39 4.27 23.59
CA VAL A 90 -18.28 3.88 24.48
C VAL A 90 -17.12 3.33 23.66
N LEU A 91 -17.40 2.38 22.73
CA LEU A 91 -16.38 1.82 21.86
C LEU A 91 -15.66 2.88 21.01
N LYS A 92 -16.39 3.85 20.47
CA LYS A 92 -15.80 4.98 19.74
C LYS A 92 -14.88 5.82 20.62
N HIS A 93 -15.25 6.04 21.87
CA HIS A 93 -14.45 6.85 22.79
C HIS A 93 -13.12 6.20 23.16
N ILE A 94 -13.10 4.86 23.30
CA ILE A 94 -11.89 4.10 23.64
C ILE A 94 -11.15 3.56 22.38
N SER A 95 -11.69 3.78 21.18
CA SER A 95 -11.18 3.15 19.93
C SER A 95 -9.80 3.65 19.50
N GLU A 96 -9.31 4.74 20.07
CA GLU A 96 -7.97 5.28 19.81
C GLU A 96 -6.88 4.50 20.57
N ASP A 97 -7.26 3.76 21.64
CA ASP A 97 -6.35 2.92 22.41
C ASP A 97 -6.67 1.43 22.21
N SER A 98 -5.80 0.75 21.50
CA SER A 98 -5.93 -0.68 21.23
C SER A 98 -5.83 -1.53 22.49
N VAL A 99 -5.09 -1.09 23.50
CA VAL A 99 -4.91 -1.81 24.78
C VAL A 99 -6.20 -1.78 25.61
N ASP A 100 -6.80 -0.61 25.76
CA ASP A 100 -8.06 -0.46 26.49
C ASP A 100 -9.21 -1.17 25.79
N MET A 101 -9.25 -1.05 24.46
CA MET A 101 -10.24 -1.75 23.64
C MET A 101 -10.10 -3.27 23.79
N MET A 102 -8.87 -3.79 23.76
CA MET A 102 -8.57 -5.20 23.98
C MET A 102 -8.97 -5.64 25.37
N ALA A 103 -8.62 -4.86 26.40
CA ALA A 103 -9.03 -5.13 27.78
C ALA A 103 -10.55 -5.30 27.90
N LEU A 104 -11.32 -4.40 27.30
CA LEU A 104 -12.78 -4.51 27.27
C LEU A 104 -13.25 -5.78 26.58
N GLY A 105 -12.71 -6.08 25.40
CA GLY A 105 -13.08 -7.28 24.62
C GLY A 105 -12.82 -8.58 25.37
N LEU A 106 -11.77 -8.63 26.18
CA LEU A 106 -11.39 -9.81 26.95
C LEU A 106 -12.24 -10.02 28.22
N THR A 107 -13.09 -9.06 28.61
CA THR A 107 -13.94 -9.18 29.81
C THR A 107 -15.06 -10.22 29.65
N CYS A 108 -15.67 -10.28 28.47
CA CYS A 108 -16.69 -11.29 28.17
C CYS A 108 -16.86 -11.51 26.66
N GLU A 109 -17.55 -12.57 26.29
CA GLU A 109 -17.73 -12.96 24.90
C GLU A 109 -18.51 -11.93 24.07
N GLY A 110 -19.55 -11.31 24.66
CA GLY A 110 -20.33 -10.28 23.98
C GLY A 110 -19.55 -9.00 23.66
N PHE A 111 -18.60 -8.61 24.52
CA PHE A 111 -17.69 -7.51 24.18
C PHE A 111 -16.62 -7.93 23.17
N TRP A 112 -16.13 -9.15 23.27
CA TRP A 112 -15.19 -9.67 22.29
C TRP A 112 -15.78 -9.63 20.87
N GLU A 113 -17.04 -10.02 20.70
CA GLU A 113 -17.71 -9.93 19.41
C GLU A 113 -17.73 -8.51 18.85
N LEU A 114 -18.05 -7.51 19.66
CA LEU A 114 -18.05 -6.11 19.25
C LEU A 114 -16.64 -5.59 18.92
N VAL A 115 -15.67 -5.93 19.76
CA VAL A 115 -14.27 -5.53 19.57
C VAL A 115 -13.69 -6.21 18.33
N SER A 116 -13.93 -7.48 18.12
CA SER A 116 -13.47 -8.19 16.92
C SER A 116 -14.08 -7.60 15.63
N GLN A 117 -15.36 -7.23 15.65
CA GLN A 117 -15.98 -6.50 14.54
C GLN A 117 -15.35 -5.13 14.31
N HIS A 118 -14.99 -4.40 15.37
CA HIS A 118 -14.27 -3.13 15.24
C HIS A 118 -12.90 -3.31 14.61
N ILE A 119 -12.11 -4.27 15.08
CA ILE A 119 -10.80 -4.64 14.53
C ILE A 119 -10.93 -4.96 13.03
N HIS A 120 -11.91 -5.79 12.69
CA HIS A 120 -12.18 -6.17 11.32
C HIS A 120 -12.54 -4.97 10.41
N ARG A 121 -13.41 -4.07 10.89
CA ARG A 121 -13.73 -2.82 10.17
C ARG A 121 -12.50 -1.94 9.98
N THR A 122 -11.61 -1.91 10.97
CA THR A 122 -10.35 -1.18 10.89
C THR A 122 -9.43 -1.78 9.82
N PHE A 123 -9.33 -3.11 9.75
CA PHE A 123 -8.59 -3.79 8.68
C PHE A 123 -9.16 -3.46 7.29
N LEU A 124 -10.48 -3.57 7.12
CA LEU A 124 -11.13 -3.25 5.85
C LEU A 124 -10.93 -1.80 5.42
N LYS A 125 -10.98 -0.86 6.36
CA LYS A 125 -10.78 0.58 6.11
C LYS A 125 -9.34 0.89 5.72
N SER A 126 -8.38 0.17 6.30
CA SER A 126 -6.95 0.40 6.07
C SER A 126 -6.37 -0.47 4.94
N ALA A 127 -7.17 -1.39 4.41
CA ALA A 127 -6.76 -2.21 3.27
C ALA A 127 -6.70 -1.38 1.99
N ALA A 128 -5.67 -1.62 1.18
CA ALA A 128 -5.47 -0.95 -0.11
C ALA A 128 -5.46 0.59 -0.02
N PRO A 129 -4.64 1.21 0.84
CA PRO A 129 -4.70 2.65 1.12
C PRO A 129 -4.43 3.52 -0.12
N TRP A 130 -3.72 3.01 -1.13
CA TRP A 130 -3.41 3.73 -2.37
C TRP A 130 -4.30 3.33 -3.56
N ALA A 131 -5.25 2.42 -3.35
CA ALA A 131 -6.14 1.99 -4.42
C ALA A 131 -6.98 3.16 -4.97
N ASN A 132 -7.00 3.30 -6.29
CA ASN A 132 -7.70 4.38 -6.99
C ASN A 132 -7.12 5.79 -6.74
N THR A 133 -5.83 5.86 -6.42
CA THR A 133 -5.10 7.12 -6.24
C THR A 133 -3.95 7.19 -7.23
N PRO A 134 -3.60 8.36 -7.79
CA PRO A 134 -2.44 8.52 -8.66
C PRO A 134 -1.15 8.16 -7.94
N ILE A 135 -0.33 7.32 -8.58
CA ILE A 135 0.97 6.86 -8.05
C ILE A 135 2.07 7.19 -9.05
N ILE A 136 3.21 7.63 -8.54
CA ILE A 136 4.38 7.94 -9.36
C ILE A 136 5.68 7.51 -8.65
N LEU A 137 6.56 6.86 -9.40
CA LEU A 137 7.96 6.68 -9.02
C LEU A 137 8.80 7.75 -9.71
N GLN A 138 9.02 8.85 -9.01
CA GLN A 138 9.66 10.04 -9.59
C GLN A 138 11.14 10.10 -9.26
N GLY A 139 11.95 10.41 -10.28
CA GLY A 139 13.36 10.74 -10.13
C GLY A 139 13.59 12.19 -9.73
N SER A 140 14.64 12.46 -8.95
CA SER A 140 15.00 13.80 -8.44
C SER A 140 15.30 14.83 -9.52
N TYR A 141 15.62 14.40 -10.73
CA TYR A 141 15.94 15.29 -11.87
C TYR A 141 14.71 15.56 -12.75
N ALA A 142 13.54 15.00 -12.45
CA ALA A 142 12.33 15.32 -13.19
C ALA A 142 12.01 16.82 -13.07
N THR A 143 11.92 17.51 -14.20
CA THR A 143 11.57 18.94 -14.30
C THR A 143 10.12 19.15 -14.69
N GLU A 144 9.48 18.12 -15.22
CA GLU A 144 8.09 18.11 -15.68
C GLU A 144 7.37 16.92 -15.06
N LEU A 145 6.06 17.01 -14.95
CA LEU A 145 5.17 15.93 -14.49
C LEU A 145 4.56 15.21 -15.69
N PRO A 146 4.14 13.94 -15.53
CA PRO A 146 3.37 13.26 -16.55
C PRO A 146 2.02 13.97 -16.77
N GLU A 147 1.51 13.91 -18.00
CA GLU A 147 0.26 14.58 -18.39
C GLU A 147 -0.91 14.16 -17.50
N SER A 148 -0.96 12.89 -17.11
CA SER A 148 -1.96 12.31 -16.20
C SER A 148 -2.07 13.05 -14.85
N MET A 149 -1.03 13.73 -14.41
CA MET A 149 -0.99 14.43 -13.12
C MET A 149 -1.26 15.93 -13.22
N LEU A 150 -1.25 16.53 -14.41
CA LEU A 150 -1.35 17.99 -14.56
C LEU A 150 -2.62 18.58 -13.95
N MET A 151 -3.69 17.82 -13.90
CA MET A 151 -4.99 18.23 -13.33
C MET A 151 -5.18 17.75 -11.88
N SER A 152 -4.17 17.13 -11.26
CA SER A 152 -4.25 16.65 -9.89
C SER A 152 -4.34 17.82 -8.90
N PRO A 153 -5.19 17.73 -7.86
CA PRO A 153 -5.27 18.71 -6.78
C PRO A 153 -3.92 18.96 -6.07
N ALA A 154 -3.12 17.91 -5.91
CA ALA A 154 -1.79 18.01 -5.30
C ALA A 154 -0.84 18.87 -6.15
N VAL A 155 -0.90 18.76 -7.48
CA VAL A 155 -0.13 19.59 -8.42
C VAL A 155 -0.57 21.05 -8.35
N THR A 156 -1.87 21.31 -8.33
CA THR A 156 -2.43 22.65 -8.18
C THR A 156 -1.95 23.30 -6.88
N LYS A 157 -2.07 22.61 -5.76
CA LYS A 157 -1.57 23.05 -4.44
C LYS A 157 -0.06 23.35 -4.46
N ALA A 158 0.74 22.50 -5.10
CA ALA A 158 2.19 22.73 -5.23
C ALA A 158 2.53 23.91 -6.14
N ALA A 159 1.69 24.20 -7.14
CA ALA A 159 1.88 25.32 -8.06
C ALA A 159 1.60 26.68 -7.41
N GLU A 160 0.61 26.80 -6.53
CA GLU A 160 0.18 28.05 -5.87
C GLU A 160 1.32 28.74 -5.08
N GLY A 161 2.27 28.01 -4.54
CA GLY A 161 3.43 28.57 -3.84
C GLY A 161 4.69 28.73 -4.70
N SER A 162 4.57 28.70 -6.05
CA SER A 162 5.73 28.61 -6.91
C SER A 162 6.36 29.97 -7.21
N SER A 163 7.59 30.20 -6.73
CA SER A 163 8.45 31.18 -7.36
C SER A 163 8.96 30.63 -8.70
N MET A 164 9.12 31.46 -9.73
CA MET A 164 9.51 31.09 -11.12
C MET A 164 10.78 30.22 -11.26
N ARG A 165 11.50 29.91 -10.17
CA ARG A 165 12.82 29.25 -10.24
C ARG A 165 12.81 27.74 -10.03
N ILE A 166 11.73 27.16 -9.48
CA ILE A 166 11.67 25.73 -9.19
C ILE A 166 10.42 25.14 -9.86
N SER A 167 10.61 24.12 -10.69
CA SER A 167 9.50 23.45 -11.35
C SER A 167 8.56 22.76 -10.33
N VAL A 168 7.28 22.64 -10.68
CA VAL A 168 6.28 21.96 -9.84
C VAL A 168 6.68 20.51 -9.56
N ALA A 169 7.24 19.81 -10.55
CA ALA A 169 7.73 18.45 -10.40
C ALA A 169 8.78 18.34 -9.28
N ARG A 170 9.74 19.25 -9.24
CA ARG A 170 10.76 19.28 -8.17
C ARG A 170 10.16 19.61 -6.82
N LYS A 171 9.20 20.52 -6.76
CA LYS A 171 8.55 20.85 -5.49
C LYS A 171 7.81 19.64 -4.92
N LEU A 172 7.03 18.93 -5.75
CA LEU A 172 6.35 17.72 -5.34
C LEU A 172 7.33 16.64 -4.88
N PHE A 173 8.43 16.44 -5.60
CA PHE A 173 9.48 15.51 -5.19
C PHE A 173 10.01 15.82 -3.80
N TRP A 174 10.39 17.09 -3.54
CA TRP A 174 10.92 17.48 -2.23
C TRP A 174 9.85 17.49 -1.12
N ALA A 175 8.61 17.88 -1.43
CA ALA A 175 7.50 17.75 -0.50
C ALA A 175 7.22 16.29 -0.14
N GLY A 176 7.34 15.40 -1.13
CA GLY A 176 7.16 13.96 -0.94
C GLY A 176 8.06 13.34 0.13
N TRP A 177 9.24 13.93 0.42
CA TRP A 177 10.10 13.46 1.50
C TRP A 177 9.52 13.70 2.90
N SER A 178 8.61 14.66 3.05
CA SER A 178 7.90 14.93 4.31
C SER A 178 6.56 14.19 4.41
N PHE A 179 6.16 13.46 3.38
CA PHE A 179 4.91 12.70 3.39
C PHE A 179 4.99 11.51 4.35
N ASP A 180 3.86 11.21 4.95
CA ASP A 180 3.74 10.08 5.86
C ASP A 180 3.74 8.75 5.10
N ARG A 181 4.09 7.69 5.82
CA ARG A 181 3.92 6.33 5.32
C ARG A 181 2.49 5.87 5.65
N PRO A 182 1.77 5.21 4.70
CA PRO A 182 0.48 4.63 5.02
C PRO A 182 0.63 3.57 6.11
N LYS A 183 -0.27 3.56 7.07
CA LYS A 183 -0.35 2.47 8.07
C LYS A 183 -0.95 1.24 7.39
N THR A 184 -0.18 0.16 7.35
CA THR A 184 -0.59 -1.08 6.69
C THR A 184 -1.49 -1.94 7.59
N VAL A 185 -2.26 -2.85 6.99
CA VAL A 185 -3.07 -3.82 7.75
C VAL A 185 -2.20 -4.69 8.65
N ALA A 186 -1.00 -5.03 8.19
CA ALA A 186 -0.06 -5.81 8.98
C ALA A 186 0.41 -5.08 10.24
N GLU A 187 0.71 -3.79 10.14
CA GLU A 187 1.08 -2.97 11.30
C GLU A 187 -0.08 -2.84 12.30
N ILE A 188 -1.30 -2.73 11.79
CA ILE A 188 -2.51 -2.71 12.64
C ILE A 188 -2.73 -4.08 13.29
N GLU A 189 -2.54 -5.17 12.57
CA GLU A 189 -2.60 -6.53 13.13
C GLU A 189 -1.57 -6.72 14.25
N ASP A 190 -0.32 -6.30 14.03
CA ASP A 190 0.73 -6.38 15.03
C ASP A 190 0.40 -5.53 16.29
N GLU A 191 -0.19 -4.36 16.12
CA GLU A 191 -0.65 -3.52 17.23
C GLU A 191 -1.72 -4.23 18.08
N TRP A 192 -2.72 -4.83 17.44
CA TRP A 192 -3.75 -5.59 18.14
C TRP A 192 -3.22 -6.86 18.81
N ARG A 193 -2.28 -7.57 18.19
CA ARG A 193 -1.60 -8.72 18.78
C ARG A 193 -0.79 -8.32 20.01
N ASN A 194 -0.03 -7.23 19.90
CA ASN A 194 0.74 -6.70 21.04
C ASN A 194 -0.19 -6.30 22.20
N ALA A 195 -1.32 -5.63 21.91
CA ALA A 195 -2.33 -5.30 22.92
C ALA A 195 -2.91 -6.57 23.60
N ALA A 196 -3.17 -7.62 22.83
CA ALA A 196 -3.63 -8.90 23.37
C ALA A 196 -2.57 -9.56 24.26
N ASP A 197 -1.32 -9.56 23.86
CA ASP A 197 -0.21 -10.18 24.61
C ASP A 197 0.03 -9.49 25.95
N LEU A 198 -0.17 -8.17 26.06
CA LEU A 198 -0.11 -7.46 27.33
C LEU A 198 -1.11 -7.99 28.38
N HIS A 199 -2.25 -8.49 27.93
CA HIS A 199 -3.29 -9.04 28.81
C HIS A 199 -3.20 -10.55 29.03
N ARG A 200 -2.37 -11.24 28.25
CA ARG A 200 -2.29 -12.72 28.25
C ARG A 200 -1.90 -13.30 29.60
N GLU A 201 -0.86 -12.74 30.23
CA GLU A 201 -0.35 -13.27 31.49
C GLU A 201 -1.27 -12.97 32.69
N SER A 202 -1.99 -11.84 32.65
CA SER A 202 -2.90 -11.41 33.71
C SER A 202 -4.31 -11.99 33.59
N SER A 203 -4.66 -12.53 32.42
CA SER A 203 -6.00 -13.03 32.14
C SER A 203 -6.17 -14.47 32.62
N ARG A 204 -7.40 -14.80 33.10
CA ARG A 204 -7.82 -16.15 33.41
C ARG A 204 -8.48 -16.86 32.22
N ILE A 205 -8.19 -16.41 31.02
CA ILE A 205 -8.81 -16.93 29.77
C ILE A 205 -8.22 -18.30 29.46
N PRO A 206 -9.05 -19.34 29.19
CA PRO A 206 -8.58 -20.65 28.80
C PRO A 206 -7.76 -20.63 27.49
N LYS A 207 -6.83 -21.59 27.34
CA LYS A 207 -5.92 -21.65 26.18
C LYS A 207 -6.63 -21.80 24.84
N ASP A 208 -7.69 -22.59 24.81
CA ASP A 208 -8.53 -22.78 23.62
C ASP A 208 -9.22 -21.50 23.19
N ARG A 209 -9.69 -20.70 24.15
CA ARG A 209 -10.25 -19.37 23.89
C ARG A 209 -9.18 -18.41 23.35
N TRP A 210 -7.97 -18.43 23.90
CA TRP A 210 -6.85 -17.64 23.36
C TRP A 210 -6.53 -18.00 21.92
N SER A 211 -6.53 -19.28 21.56
CA SER A 211 -6.29 -19.70 20.17
C SER A 211 -7.37 -19.17 19.22
N GLN A 212 -8.64 -19.07 19.66
CA GLN A 212 -9.70 -18.45 18.87
C GLN A 212 -9.48 -16.95 18.69
N ILE A 213 -9.13 -16.23 19.77
CA ILE A 213 -8.82 -14.81 19.75
C ILE A 213 -7.66 -14.53 18.78
N GLU A 214 -6.54 -15.25 18.90
CA GLU A 214 -5.39 -15.13 18.01
C GLU A 214 -5.76 -15.33 16.52
N THR A 215 -6.63 -16.29 16.25
CA THR A 215 -7.14 -16.54 14.89
C THR A 215 -7.97 -15.37 14.38
N GLN A 216 -8.83 -14.81 15.22
CA GLN A 216 -9.71 -13.68 14.87
C GLN A 216 -8.95 -12.36 14.73
N LEU A 217 -7.78 -12.22 15.38
CA LEU A 217 -6.88 -11.07 15.20
C LEU A 217 -6.11 -11.11 13.87
N GLY A 218 -6.12 -12.24 13.17
CA GLY A 218 -5.41 -12.36 11.89
C GLY A 218 -6.14 -11.68 10.74
N SER A 219 -5.39 -11.01 9.86
CA SER A 219 -5.88 -10.34 8.64
C SER A 219 -5.79 -11.19 7.37
N SER A 220 -5.32 -12.45 7.48
CA SER A 220 -5.01 -13.30 6.33
C SER A 220 -6.20 -13.61 5.41
N TYR A 221 -7.43 -13.52 5.93
CA TYR A 221 -8.67 -13.71 5.17
C TYR A 221 -8.95 -12.58 4.15
N LEU A 222 -8.32 -11.41 4.31
CA LEU A 222 -8.51 -10.29 3.38
C LEU A 222 -7.97 -10.60 1.99
N LEU A 223 -6.88 -11.36 1.93
CA LEU A 223 -6.18 -11.70 0.70
C LEU A 223 -6.04 -13.22 0.60
N THR A 224 -7.08 -13.88 0.13
CA THR A 224 -7.12 -15.34 0.00
C THR A 224 -6.12 -15.83 -1.05
N LYS A 225 -5.40 -16.92 -0.74
CA LYS A 225 -4.39 -17.50 -1.64
C LYS A 225 -4.98 -18.30 -2.80
N ASP A 226 -6.23 -18.71 -2.66
CA ASP A 226 -6.90 -19.65 -3.58
C ASP A 226 -7.59 -18.94 -4.75
N GLN A 227 -7.36 -17.64 -4.92
CA GLN A 227 -7.97 -16.83 -5.97
C GLN A 227 -6.89 -16.25 -6.88
N THR A 228 -7.21 -16.18 -8.16
CA THR A 228 -6.43 -15.44 -9.14
C THR A 228 -6.65 -13.95 -8.96
N TRP A 229 -5.59 -13.16 -9.02
CA TRP A 229 -5.61 -11.73 -8.83
C TRP A 229 -5.09 -11.01 -10.07
N VAL A 230 -5.60 -9.80 -10.30
CA VAL A 230 -5.21 -8.95 -11.40
C VAL A 230 -4.88 -7.55 -10.89
N LEU A 231 -3.81 -6.96 -11.43
CA LEU A 231 -3.47 -5.56 -11.30
C LEU A 231 -4.21 -4.79 -12.40
N ARG A 232 -4.99 -3.78 -12.02
CA ARG A 232 -5.72 -2.93 -12.95
C ARG A 232 -5.14 -1.52 -12.98
N ASN A 233 -4.90 -1.01 -14.17
CA ASN A 233 -4.72 0.41 -14.39
C ASN A 233 -6.09 1.04 -14.68
N LEU A 234 -6.64 1.74 -13.71
CA LEU A 234 -7.98 2.30 -13.76
C LEU A 234 -8.08 3.50 -14.71
N THR A 235 -6.95 4.15 -15.01
CA THR A 235 -6.89 5.33 -15.87
C THR A 235 -7.03 4.94 -17.34
N THR A 236 -6.29 3.91 -17.79
CA THR A 236 -6.28 3.46 -19.20
C THR A 236 -7.16 2.23 -19.45
N LYS A 237 -7.74 1.65 -18.40
CA LYS A 237 -8.47 0.36 -18.46
C LYS A 237 -7.60 -0.77 -19.00
N GLU A 238 -6.41 -0.90 -18.46
CA GLU A 238 -5.48 -1.99 -18.76
C GLU A 238 -5.41 -2.95 -17.58
N VAL A 239 -5.23 -4.23 -17.85
CA VAL A 239 -5.14 -5.28 -16.84
C VAL A 239 -3.92 -6.13 -17.05
N VAL A 240 -3.27 -6.50 -15.96
CA VAL A 240 -2.15 -7.45 -15.90
C VAL A 240 -2.52 -8.58 -14.96
N SER A 241 -2.51 -9.80 -15.46
CA SER A 241 -2.68 -11.01 -14.67
C SER A 241 -1.31 -11.49 -14.16
N SER A 242 -1.23 -11.94 -12.93
CA SER A 242 -0.03 -12.58 -12.39
C SER A 242 -0.39 -13.95 -11.86
N GLN A 243 0.43 -14.94 -12.20
CA GLN A 243 0.25 -16.31 -11.69
C GLN A 243 0.91 -16.50 -10.32
N GLU A 244 1.77 -15.59 -9.86
CA GLU A 244 2.52 -15.75 -8.63
C GLU A 244 2.36 -14.57 -7.68
N ARG A 245 1.98 -14.89 -6.44
CA ARG A 245 2.00 -13.96 -5.31
C ARG A 245 3.39 -13.99 -4.69
N THR A 246 4.08 -12.85 -4.64
CA THR A 246 5.31 -12.72 -3.87
C THR A 246 5.00 -13.00 -2.40
N THR A 247 5.55 -14.10 -1.86
CA THR A 247 5.40 -14.35 -0.43
C THR A 247 6.40 -13.48 0.32
N ARG A 248 5.97 -12.84 1.42
CA ARG A 248 6.77 -12.01 2.37
C ARG A 248 8.14 -12.59 2.79
N ARG A 249 8.50 -13.80 2.40
CA ARG A 249 9.73 -14.50 2.76
C ARG A 249 10.60 -14.80 1.56
N GLY A 250 11.02 -13.76 0.80
CA GLY A 250 12.28 -13.81 0.05
C GLY A 250 12.54 -14.99 -0.91
N LYS A 251 11.53 -15.74 -1.33
CA LYS A 251 11.69 -16.64 -2.47
C LYS A 251 11.69 -15.79 -3.73
N THR A 252 12.82 -15.75 -4.41
CA THR A 252 12.94 -15.23 -5.77
C THR A 252 11.90 -15.92 -6.64
N SER A 253 10.82 -15.18 -6.95
CA SER A 253 9.90 -15.59 -7.99
C SER A 253 10.65 -15.61 -9.31
N THR A 254 10.48 -16.66 -10.09
CA THR A 254 11.04 -16.76 -11.46
C THR A 254 10.20 -15.96 -12.45
N GLY A 255 9.03 -15.47 -12.06
CA GLY A 255 8.09 -14.72 -12.88
C GLY A 255 8.10 -13.21 -12.65
N THR A 256 7.21 -12.51 -13.35
CA THR A 256 6.94 -11.07 -13.18
C THR A 256 5.97 -10.85 -12.04
N THR A 257 6.30 -10.00 -11.09
CA THR A 257 5.43 -9.66 -9.95
C THR A 257 4.72 -8.33 -10.19
N PHE A 258 3.63 -8.07 -9.45
CA PHE A 258 2.95 -6.77 -9.52
C PHE A 258 3.83 -5.62 -9.07
N GLU A 259 4.75 -5.88 -8.12
CA GLU A 259 5.77 -4.92 -7.69
C GLU A 259 6.68 -4.52 -8.85
N ASP A 260 7.21 -5.52 -9.59
CA ASP A 260 8.05 -5.27 -10.77
C ASP A 260 7.30 -4.44 -11.81
N VAL A 261 6.04 -4.79 -12.07
CA VAL A 261 5.18 -4.07 -13.02
C VAL A 261 4.98 -2.62 -12.61
N LEU A 262 4.58 -2.40 -11.37
CA LEU A 262 4.30 -1.06 -10.86
C LEU A 262 5.55 -0.19 -10.86
N LEU A 263 6.68 -0.68 -10.33
CA LEU A 263 7.93 0.08 -10.30
C LEU A 263 8.39 0.48 -11.70
N MET A 264 8.30 -0.44 -12.66
CA MET A 264 8.69 -0.18 -14.03
C MET A 264 7.71 0.75 -14.75
N LYS A 265 6.39 0.53 -14.57
CA LYS A 265 5.37 1.26 -15.33
C LYS A 265 4.98 2.61 -14.72
N THR A 266 5.33 2.90 -13.45
CA THR A 266 5.12 4.22 -12.82
C THR A 266 6.36 5.11 -12.78
N PHE A 267 7.47 4.60 -13.34
CA PHE A 267 8.75 5.29 -13.43
C PHE A 267 8.66 6.57 -14.26
N TRP A 268 9.19 7.68 -13.70
CA TRP A 268 9.15 8.99 -14.35
C TRP A 268 10.40 9.82 -14.11
N THR A 269 11.04 10.25 -15.20
CA THR A 269 12.12 11.22 -15.21
C THR A 269 12.14 11.97 -16.53
N THR A 270 12.63 13.20 -16.54
CA THR A 270 12.93 13.98 -17.77
C THR A 270 14.40 13.90 -18.17
N HIS A 271 15.21 13.11 -17.45
CA HIS A 271 16.63 12.91 -17.70
C HIS A 271 16.96 11.40 -17.71
N PRO A 272 16.57 10.68 -18.77
CA PRO A 272 16.69 9.24 -18.84
C PRO A 272 18.15 8.74 -18.74
N GLN A 273 19.12 9.49 -19.25
CA GLN A 273 20.55 9.16 -19.22
C GLN A 273 21.16 9.14 -17.81
N TYR A 274 20.46 9.63 -16.79
CA TYR A 274 20.89 9.61 -15.38
C TYR A 274 19.96 8.77 -14.51
N ALA A 275 19.14 7.94 -15.14
CA ALA A 275 18.17 7.13 -14.42
C ALA A 275 18.84 6.00 -13.64
N LEU A 276 19.86 5.39 -14.23
CA LEU A 276 20.63 4.27 -13.68
C LEU A 276 22.07 4.70 -13.36
N ASP A 277 22.77 3.91 -12.55
CA ASP A 277 24.16 4.16 -12.15
C ASP A 277 25.18 3.94 -13.28
N ASP A 278 24.80 3.26 -14.37
CA ASP A 278 25.66 2.74 -15.44
C ASP A 278 25.43 3.41 -16.81
N ASP A 279 24.93 4.64 -16.84
CA ASP A 279 24.61 5.38 -18.06
C ASP A 279 23.56 4.69 -18.99
N THR A 280 22.88 3.66 -18.49
CA THR A 280 21.81 3.02 -19.25
C THR A 280 20.61 3.96 -19.39
N GLU A 281 20.19 4.24 -20.62
CA GLU A 281 19.01 5.07 -20.87
C GLU A 281 17.74 4.35 -20.45
N CYS A 282 16.90 5.04 -19.68
CA CYS A 282 15.64 4.54 -19.18
C CYS A 282 14.52 5.52 -19.48
N HIS A 283 13.66 5.15 -20.43
CA HIS A 283 12.59 6.03 -20.87
C HIS A 283 11.43 6.07 -19.86
N PRO A 284 10.84 7.25 -19.65
CA PRO A 284 9.67 7.40 -18.78
C PRO A 284 8.53 6.50 -19.23
N SER A 285 7.82 5.94 -18.24
CA SER A 285 6.69 5.07 -18.49
C SER A 285 5.39 5.83 -18.66
N ASN A 286 4.49 5.29 -19.47
CA ASN A 286 3.17 5.86 -19.74
C ASN A 286 2.14 5.64 -18.61
N TRP A 287 2.46 4.89 -17.55
CA TRP A 287 1.57 4.69 -16.40
C TRP A 287 1.90 5.59 -15.20
N ALA A 288 2.93 6.42 -15.30
CA ALA A 288 3.28 7.36 -14.25
C ALA A 288 2.11 8.30 -13.93
N GLY A 289 1.73 8.41 -12.68
CA GLY A 289 0.58 9.23 -12.25
C GLY A 289 -0.80 8.64 -12.55
N HIS A 290 -0.88 7.37 -12.94
CA HIS A 290 -2.16 6.67 -13.09
C HIS A 290 -2.65 6.10 -11.75
N CYS A 291 -3.94 5.75 -11.73
CA CYS A 291 -4.60 5.10 -10.60
C CYS A 291 -4.64 3.57 -10.80
N PHE A 292 -4.39 2.84 -9.71
CA PHE A 292 -4.34 1.38 -9.74
C PHE A 292 -5.16 0.75 -8.63
N ASP A 293 -5.51 -0.51 -8.81
CA ASP A 293 -5.89 -1.42 -7.73
C ASP A 293 -5.52 -2.87 -8.10
N ILE A 294 -5.50 -3.73 -7.08
CA ILE A 294 -5.37 -5.17 -7.25
C ILE A 294 -6.67 -5.80 -6.75
N VAL A 295 -7.32 -6.60 -7.58
CA VAL A 295 -8.59 -7.25 -7.26
C VAL A 295 -8.55 -8.71 -7.70
N THR A 296 -9.49 -9.52 -7.20
CA THR A 296 -9.65 -10.88 -7.72
C THR A 296 -10.19 -10.83 -9.15
N GLU A 297 -9.77 -11.79 -9.97
CA GLU A 297 -10.25 -11.94 -11.35
C GLU A 297 -11.79 -11.96 -11.40
N LYS A 298 -12.43 -12.69 -10.48
CA LYS A 298 -13.88 -12.74 -10.34
C LYS A 298 -14.50 -11.34 -10.15
N VAL A 299 -13.88 -10.47 -9.34
CA VAL A 299 -14.36 -9.08 -9.15
C VAL A 299 -14.10 -8.24 -10.39
N HIS A 300 -13.00 -8.49 -11.10
CA HIS A 300 -12.71 -7.85 -12.37
C HIS A 300 -13.79 -8.19 -13.39
N ASP A 301 -14.07 -9.48 -13.63
CA ASP A 301 -15.04 -9.97 -14.61
C ASP A 301 -16.46 -9.41 -14.40
N VAL A 302 -16.89 -9.34 -13.13
CA VAL A 302 -18.23 -8.80 -12.79
C VAL A 302 -18.31 -7.29 -12.97
N LYS A 303 -17.24 -6.55 -12.68
CA LYS A 303 -17.24 -5.07 -12.65
C LYS A 303 -16.63 -4.43 -13.88
N ALA A 304 -15.87 -5.20 -14.67
CA ALA A 304 -15.05 -4.62 -15.73
C ALA A 304 -15.86 -3.98 -16.85
N GLY A 305 -17.06 -4.46 -17.16
CA GLY A 305 -17.77 -3.96 -18.33
C GLY A 305 -16.90 -4.07 -19.60
N GLU A 306 -17.36 -3.47 -20.70
CA GLU A 306 -16.59 -3.46 -21.94
C GLU A 306 -15.42 -2.46 -21.89
N GLY A 307 -14.33 -2.77 -22.62
CA GLY A 307 -13.23 -1.84 -22.91
C GLY A 307 -11.95 -2.01 -22.10
N TRP A 308 -11.80 -3.10 -21.34
CA TRP A 308 -10.52 -3.44 -20.73
C TRP A 308 -9.61 -4.16 -21.70
N ARG A 309 -8.31 -3.82 -21.65
CA ARG A 309 -7.26 -4.44 -22.46
C ARG A 309 -6.31 -5.25 -21.58
N ASP A 310 -6.15 -6.53 -21.88
CA ASP A 310 -5.12 -7.35 -21.27
C ASP A 310 -3.77 -7.01 -21.90
N VAL A 311 -2.83 -6.56 -21.08
CA VAL A 311 -1.47 -6.18 -21.47
C VAL A 311 -0.41 -7.05 -20.82
N THR A 312 -0.80 -8.19 -20.23
CA THR A 312 0.09 -9.07 -19.46
C THR A 312 1.34 -9.43 -20.26
N ALA A 313 1.18 -9.96 -21.47
CA ALA A 313 2.31 -10.41 -22.28
C ALA A 313 3.25 -9.27 -22.70
N GLU A 314 2.70 -8.07 -22.95
CA GLU A 314 3.49 -6.88 -23.30
C GLU A 314 4.35 -6.46 -22.11
N VAL A 315 3.73 -6.37 -20.92
CA VAL A 315 4.38 -5.94 -19.68
C VAL A 315 5.40 -6.96 -19.20
N GLU A 316 5.11 -8.26 -19.27
CA GLU A 316 6.07 -9.32 -18.92
C GLU A 316 7.35 -9.22 -19.76
N LYS A 317 7.22 -9.02 -21.06
CA LYS A 317 8.36 -8.84 -21.95
C LYS A 317 9.20 -7.61 -21.58
N GLU A 318 8.55 -6.50 -21.23
CA GLU A 318 9.23 -5.28 -20.81
C GLU A 318 9.98 -5.51 -19.47
N VAL A 319 9.35 -6.14 -18.47
CA VAL A 319 9.97 -6.47 -17.19
C VAL A 319 11.17 -7.43 -17.37
N GLU A 320 11.03 -8.43 -18.20
CA GLU A 320 12.14 -9.33 -18.50
C GLU A 320 13.33 -8.62 -19.17
N ALA A 321 13.07 -7.71 -20.11
CA ALA A 321 14.11 -6.88 -20.71
C ALA A 321 14.85 -6.05 -19.66
N TRP A 322 14.11 -5.47 -18.73
CA TRP A 322 14.67 -4.73 -17.60
C TRP A 322 15.53 -5.60 -16.67
N LYS A 323 15.05 -6.81 -16.35
CA LYS A 323 15.80 -7.75 -15.50
C LYS A 323 17.12 -8.19 -16.15
N LYS A 324 17.21 -8.23 -17.48
CA LYS A 324 18.44 -8.55 -18.22
C LYS A 324 19.49 -7.44 -18.19
N ILE A 325 19.10 -6.18 -18.11
CA ILE A 325 20.05 -5.06 -17.97
C ILE A 325 20.84 -5.17 -16.66
N LYS A 326 20.32 -5.90 -15.69
CA LYS A 326 20.81 -6.07 -14.33
C LYS A 326 21.77 -7.27 -14.15
N SER A 327 21.74 -8.26 -15.05
CA SER A 327 22.59 -9.46 -15.01
C SER A 327 23.92 -9.23 -15.74
#